data_8c901ab5dbb113d7bef2035acb8cafa9
#
_entry.id   8c901ab5dbb113d7bef2035acb8cafa9
#
_cell.length_a   1.000
_cell.length_b   1.000
_cell.length_c   1.000
_cell.angle_alpha   90.00
_cell.angle_beta   90.00
_cell.angle_gamma   90.00
#
_symmetry.space_group_name_H-M   'P 1'
#
loop_
_entity.id
_entity.type
_entity.pdbx_description
1 polymer ?
#
loop_
_entity_poly.entity_id
_entity_poly.type
_entity_poly.pdbx_seq_one_letter_code
_entity_poly.pdbx_strand_id
1 'polypeptide(L)'
;MQILDIVALGVFAIAWFFYEPLLSAFGKRRGGVLNTDMTVIRGAWMIQMTRREGRLMDGQLLGHALNSASFFASSNLLLIAAAAGALFGGDNTFRSVSALEVVKTSSRLVFEVQLALVLVALARGLLDFIWSIRQLNYCLAAMGATPEPLPEAQRPAYGAVLARLLNPALGSFNSGVRGYYFALAAAAWLFGPWSFMAATLGAVGLLYWRQRSSPAALAVHDFRRLLEATGPAPPSSPS
;
A
#
# COMPACT_ATOMS: atom_id res chain seq x y z
N MET A 1 -22.84 -19.36 -11.25
CA MET A 1 -22.45 -18.84 -9.92
C MET A 1 -23.51 -19.29 -8.92
N GLN A 2 -23.07 -19.86 -7.81
CA GLN A 2 -23.96 -20.22 -6.70
C GLN A 2 -24.21 -18.94 -5.85
N ILE A 3 -25.27 -18.93 -5.06
CA ILE A 3 -25.57 -17.80 -4.14
C ILE A 3 -24.37 -17.50 -3.25
N LEU A 4 -23.63 -18.53 -2.84
CA LEU A 4 -22.45 -18.41 -2.01
C LEU A 4 -21.29 -17.65 -2.69
N ASP A 5 -21.12 -17.79 -4.01
CA ASP A 5 -20.14 -17.02 -4.79
C ASP A 5 -20.47 -15.52 -4.77
N ILE A 6 -21.75 -15.17 -4.87
CA ILE A 6 -22.21 -13.77 -4.85
C ILE A 6 -21.97 -13.17 -3.46
N VAL A 7 -22.26 -13.91 -2.40
CA VAL A 7 -21.99 -13.47 -1.02
C VAL A 7 -20.48 -13.26 -0.80
N ALA A 8 -19.65 -14.22 -1.24
CA ALA A 8 -18.20 -14.13 -1.12
C ALA A 8 -17.63 -12.93 -1.89
N LEU A 9 -18.13 -12.66 -3.10
CA LEU A 9 -17.77 -11.48 -3.89
C LEU A 9 -18.19 -10.18 -3.19
N GLY A 10 -19.37 -10.16 -2.57
CA GLY A 10 -19.83 -9.03 -1.77
C GLY A 10 -18.92 -8.75 -0.58
N VAL A 11 -18.53 -9.80 0.17
CA VAL A 11 -17.56 -9.68 1.28
C VAL A 11 -16.21 -9.12 0.79
N PHE A 12 -15.71 -9.64 -0.33
CA PHE A 12 -14.48 -9.16 -0.94
C PHE A 12 -14.59 -7.70 -1.37
N ALA A 13 -15.66 -7.29 -2.03
CA ALA A 13 -15.87 -5.91 -2.47
C ALA A 13 -15.93 -4.94 -1.27
N ILE A 14 -16.69 -5.30 -0.23
CA ILE A 14 -16.75 -4.52 1.01
C ILE A 14 -15.34 -4.41 1.63
N ALA A 15 -14.62 -5.52 1.77
CA ALA A 15 -13.28 -5.51 2.30
C ALA A 15 -12.33 -4.62 1.46
N TRP A 16 -12.37 -4.72 0.13
CA TRP A 16 -11.50 -3.95 -0.75
C TRP A 16 -11.75 -2.44 -0.69
N PHE A 17 -13.02 -2.02 -0.80
CA PHE A 17 -13.36 -0.60 -0.85
C PHE A 17 -13.35 0.08 0.52
N PHE A 18 -13.73 -0.64 1.57
CA PHE A 18 -13.93 -0.03 2.89
C PHE A 18 -12.79 -0.27 3.87
N TYR A 19 -11.79 -1.12 3.54
CA TYR A 19 -10.65 -1.35 4.44
C TYR A 19 -9.95 -0.06 4.87
N GLU A 20 -9.61 0.80 3.92
CA GLU A 20 -8.83 2.02 4.18
C GLU A 20 -9.63 3.09 4.94
N PRO A 21 -10.87 3.44 4.55
CA PRO A 21 -11.69 4.36 5.33
C PRO A 21 -12.03 3.83 6.73
N LEU A 22 -12.30 2.54 6.88
CA LEU A 22 -12.54 1.93 8.18
C LEU A 22 -11.30 2.00 9.07
N LEU A 23 -10.11 1.63 8.54
CA LEU A 23 -8.87 1.69 9.29
C LEU A 23 -8.56 3.13 9.75
N SER A 24 -8.77 4.12 8.89
CA SER A 24 -8.55 5.54 9.22
C SER A 24 -9.55 6.07 10.27
N ALA A 25 -10.80 5.66 10.18
CA ALA A 25 -11.85 6.05 11.13
C ALA A 25 -11.60 5.43 12.53
N PHE A 26 -11.22 4.15 12.58
CA PHE A 26 -10.89 3.46 13.82
C PHE A 26 -9.54 3.93 14.40
N GLY A 27 -8.58 4.31 13.58
CA GLY A 27 -7.27 4.81 14.00
C GLY A 27 -7.35 6.14 14.74
N LYS A 28 -8.26 7.03 14.33
CA LYS A 28 -8.49 8.32 15.00
C LYS A 28 -9.05 8.16 16.43
N ARG A 29 -9.77 7.06 16.71
CA ARG A 29 -10.44 6.86 18.00
C ARG A 29 -9.60 6.14 19.07
N ARG A 30 -8.51 5.43 18.71
CA ARG A 30 -7.82 4.52 19.65
C ARG A 30 -6.28 4.55 19.58
N GLY A 31 -5.67 5.72 19.32
CA GLY A 31 -4.21 5.89 19.28
C GLY A 31 -3.59 5.29 18.00
N GLY A 32 -2.83 6.07 17.34
CA GLY A 32 -2.09 5.90 16.05
C GLY A 32 -2.24 4.62 15.23
N VAL A 33 -2.27 4.79 13.95
CA VAL A 33 -2.10 3.71 12.97
C VAL A 33 -0.71 3.92 12.37
N LEU A 34 0.04 2.85 12.14
CA LEU A 34 1.40 2.88 11.57
C LEU A 34 1.55 3.91 10.43
N ASN A 35 0.60 3.94 9.50
CA ASN A 35 0.64 4.90 8.38
C ASN A 35 0.54 6.36 8.85
N THR A 36 -0.26 6.65 9.87
CA THR A 36 -0.41 8.00 10.43
C THR A 36 0.87 8.42 11.15
N ASP A 37 1.45 7.52 11.95
CA ASP A 37 2.67 7.79 12.69
C ASP A 37 3.85 7.99 11.72
N MET A 38 3.93 7.18 10.67
CA MET A 38 4.92 7.35 9.60
C MET A 38 4.79 8.69 8.85
N THR A 39 3.57 9.23 8.74
CA THR A 39 3.37 10.56 8.12
C THR A 39 4.07 11.65 8.94
N VAL A 40 4.00 11.59 10.27
CA VAL A 40 4.68 12.53 11.17
C VAL A 40 6.21 12.35 11.08
N ILE A 41 6.68 11.10 11.12
CA ILE A 41 8.12 10.78 11.05
C ILE A 41 8.73 11.26 9.74
N ARG A 42 8.05 11.06 8.61
CA ARG A 42 8.51 11.54 7.29
C ARG A 42 8.50 13.07 7.23
N GLY A 43 7.51 13.71 7.86
CA GLY A 43 7.49 15.17 8.02
C GLY A 43 8.72 15.69 8.75
N ALA A 44 9.05 15.09 9.89
CA ALA A 44 10.25 15.41 10.64
C ALA A 44 11.53 15.14 9.84
N TRP A 45 11.60 14.02 9.10
CA TRP A 45 12.72 13.72 8.21
C TRP A 45 12.92 14.82 7.18
N MET A 46 11.88 15.27 6.48
CA MET A 46 11.98 16.32 5.46
C MET A 46 12.42 17.67 6.06
N ILE A 47 12.00 17.99 7.27
CA ILE A 47 12.49 19.18 7.99
C ILE A 47 13.98 19.03 8.33
N GLN A 48 14.40 17.87 8.85
CA GLN A 48 15.81 17.63 9.18
C GLN A 48 16.70 17.63 7.93
N MET A 49 16.21 17.14 6.80
CA MET A 49 16.91 17.19 5.52
C MET A 49 17.26 18.64 5.13
N THR A 50 16.36 19.60 5.39
CA THR A 50 16.64 21.03 5.09
C THR A 50 17.72 21.67 5.97
N ARG A 51 18.13 21.00 7.05
CA ARG A 51 19.17 21.47 8.00
C ARG A 51 20.55 20.91 7.69
N ARG A 52 20.63 19.85 6.88
CA ARG A 52 21.90 19.16 6.59
C ARG A 52 22.66 19.88 5.48
N GLU A 53 23.97 19.96 5.64
CA GLU A 53 24.92 20.26 4.58
C GLU A 53 25.12 18.97 3.78
N GLY A 54 24.71 18.96 2.53
CA GLY A 54 24.73 17.78 1.68
C GLY A 54 23.55 16.82 1.88
N ARG A 55 22.82 16.57 0.82
CA ARG A 55 21.57 15.79 0.80
C ARG A 55 21.72 14.43 0.13
N LEU A 56 22.98 14.00 -0.09
CA LEU A 56 23.26 12.74 -0.79
C LEU A 56 22.62 11.55 -0.10
N MET A 57 22.71 11.50 1.24
CA MET A 57 22.12 10.42 2.03
C MET A 57 20.59 10.38 1.88
N ASP A 58 19.94 11.54 1.94
CA ASP A 58 18.49 11.64 1.79
C ASP A 58 18.04 11.22 0.37
N GLY A 59 18.81 11.59 -0.64
CA GLY A 59 18.61 11.13 -2.02
C GLY A 59 18.78 9.62 -2.18
N GLN A 60 19.78 9.02 -1.53
CA GLN A 60 19.97 7.57 -1.53
C GLN A 60 18.82 6.83 -0.87
N LEU A 61 18.33 7.30 0.29
CA LEU A 61 17.17 6.69 0.97
C LEU A 61 15.91 6.73 0.09
N LEU A 62 15.66 7.87 -0.59
CA LEU A 62 14.57 7.95 -1.57
C LEU A 62 14.80 7.04 -2.78
N GLY A 63 16.05 6.93 -3.25
CA GLY A 63 16.44 6.00 -4.31
C GLY A 63 16.14 4.54 -3.96
N HIS A 64 16.37 4.12 -2.72
CA HIS A 64 15.97 2.79 -2.25
C HIS A 64 14.45 2.59 -2.28
N ALA A 65 13.66 3.58 -1.87
CA ALA A 65 12.21 3.52 -1.95
C ALA A 65 11.73 3.43 -3.40
N LEU A 66 12.34 4.21 -4.31
CA LEU A 66 12.07 4.18 -5.75
C LEU A 66 12.39 2.81 -6.36
N ASN A 67 13.56 2.24 -6.04
CA ASN A 67 13.97 0.92 -6.52
C ASN A 67 13.01 -0.16 -6.02
N SER A 68 12.59 -0.10 -4.77
CA SER A 68 11.58 -1.02 -4.22
C SER A 68 10.27 -0.92 -4.98
N ALA A 69 9.77 0.30 -5.23
CA ALA A 69 8.53 0.50 -5.99
C ALA A 69 8.64 -0.03 -7.43
N SER A 70 9.78 0.18 -8.09
CA SER A 70 10.07 -0.33 -9.44
C SER A 70 10.13 -1.85 -9.48
N PHE A 71 10.76 -2.48 -8.48
CA PHE A 71 10.81 -3.93 -8.35
C PHE A 71 9.40 -4.53 -8.22
N PHE A 72 8.57 -3.97 -7.33
CA PHE A 72 7.20 -4.43 -7.16
C PHE A 72 6.34 -4.18 -8.40
N ALA A 73 6.51 -3.06 -9.09
CA ALA A 73 5.81 -2.79 -10.35
C ALA A 73 6.17 -3.82 -11.43
N SER A 74 7.47 -4.14 -11.60
CA SER A 74 7.95 -5.12 -12.57
C SER A 74 7.45 -6.53 -12.22
N SER A 75 7.51 -6.93 -10.94
CA SER A 75 6.98 -8.21 -10.48
C SER A 75 5.48 -8.32 -10.71
N ASN A 76 4.75 -7.20 -10.54
CA ASN A 76 3.31 -7.17 -10.77
C ASN A 76 2.94 -7.35 -12.25
N LEU A 77 3.74 -6.77 -13.16
CA LEU A 77 3.57 -7.01 -14.61
C LEU A 77 3.72 -8.49 -14.97
N LEU A 78 4.67 -9.20 -14.36
CA LEU A 78 4.84 -10.64 -14.58
C LEU A 78 3.62 -11.44 -14.10
N LEU A 79 3.07 -11.07 -12.93
CA LEU A 79 1.86 -11.71 -12.41
C LEU A 79 0.63 -11.41 -13.28
N ILE A 80 0.50 -10.19 -13.79
CA ILE A 80 -0.55 -9.80 -14.74
C ILE A 80 -0.42 -10.63 -16.03
N ALA A 81 0.81 -10.75 -16.58
CA ALA A 81 1.05 -11.54 -17.78
C ALA A 81 0.68 -13.02 -17.57
N ALA A 82 1.05 -13.61 -16.42
CA ALA A 82 0.71 -14.98 -16.08
C ALA A 82 -0.81 -15.19 -15.94
N ALA A 83 -1.49 -14.29 -15.22
CA ALA A 83 -2.94 -14.37 -15.03
C ALA A 83 -3.70 -14.11 -16.34
N ALA A 84 -3.25 -13.19 -17.18
CA ALA A 84 -3.80 -12.95 -18.51
C ALA A 84 -3.56 -14.16 -19.43
N GLY A 85 -2.37 -14.77 -19.42
CA GLY A 85 -2.08 -16.00 -20.14
C GLY A 85 -3.01 -17.15 -19.74
N ALA A 86 -3.30 -17.28 -18.44
CA ALA A 86 -4.27 -18.27 -17.96
C ALA A 86 -5.70 -17.94 -18.40
N LEU A 87 -6.11 -16.68 -18.38
CA LEU A 87 -7.46 -16.24 -18.79
C LEU A 87 -7.68 -16.43 -20.28
N PHE A 88 -6.71 -16.05 -21.11
CA PHE A 88 -6.81 -16.13 -22.58
C PHE A 88 -6.35 -17.47 -23.15
N GLY A 89 -5.86 -18.39 -22.33
CA GLY A 89 -5.43 -19.74 -22.74
C GLY A 89 -6.56 -20.68 -23.13
N GLY A 90 -7.82 -20.23 -23.02
CA GLY A 90 -9.01 -20.92 -23.55
C GLY A 90 -9.33 -22.25 -22.88
N ASP A 91 -9.97 -23.16 -23.65
CA ASP A 91 -10.45 -24.45 -23.15
C ASP A 91 -9.32 -25.35 -22.62
N ASN A 92 -8.13 -25.28 -23.20
CA ASN A 92 -7.01 -26.11 -22.77
C ASN A 92 -6.57 -25.76 -21.36
N THR A 93 -6.43 -24.47 -21.05
CA THR A 93 -6.06 -24.01 -19.68
C THR A 93 -7.16 -24.36 -18.68
N PHE A 94 -8.43 -24.12 -19.04
CA PHE A 94 -9.55 -24.49 -18.17
C PHE A 94 -9.57 -26.00 -17.87
N ARG A 95 -9.42 -26.86 -18.88
CA ARG A 95 -9.38 -28.32 -18.68
C ARG A 95 -8.20 -28.75 -17.82
N SER A 96 -7.01 -28.20 -18.08
CA SER A 96 -5.81 -28.52 -17.30
C SER A 96 -5.95 -28.13 -15.83
N VAL A 97 -6.50 -26.94 -15.56
CA VAL A 97 -6.73 -26.46 -14.20
C VAL A 97 -7.87 -27.22 -13.52
N SER A 98 -8.97 -27.53 -14.25
CA SER A 98 -10.11 -28.29 -13.72
C SER A 98 -9.78 -29.76 -13.45
N ALA A 99 -8.74 -30.30 -14.08
CA ALA A 99 -8.23 -31.65 -13.80
C ALA A 99 -7.53 -31.74 -12.42
N LEU A 100 -7.20 -30.60 -11.81
CA LEU A 100 -6.68 -30.57 -10.45
C LEU A 100 -7.85 -30.73 -9.48
N GLU A 101 -7.88 -31.80 -8.71
CA GLU A 101 -8.96 -32.11 -7.75
C GLU A 101 -9.21 -31.02 -6.71
N VAL A 102 -8.22 -30.14 -6.50
CA VAL A 102 -8.26 -29.05 -5.53
C VAL A 102 -9.07 -27.84 -6.06
N VAL A 103 -9.21 -27.72 -7.39
CA VAL A 103 -9.90 -26.59 -8.02
C VAL A 103 -11.41 -26.88 -8.11
N LYS A 104 -12.20 -26.07 -7.46
CA LYS A 104 -13.67 -26.22 -7.36
C LYS A 104 -14.40 -25.23 -8.28
N THR A 105 -13.95 -25.09 -9.51
CA THR A 105 -14.59 -24.21 -10.49
C THR A 105 -15.71 -24.95 -11.22
N SER A 106 -16.94 -24.46 -11.08
CA SER A 106 -18.14 -25.14 -11.57
C SER A 106 -18.42 -24.93 -13.07
N SER A 107 -17.82 -23.93 -13.72
CA SER A 107 -17.96 -23.65 -15.14
C SER A 107 -16.84 -22.76 -15.65
N ARG A 108 -16.61 -22.79 -16.97
CA ARG A 108 -15.63 -21.94 -17.65
C ARG A 108 -15.87 -20.44 -17.37
N LEU A 109 -17.13 -20.00 -17.42
CA LEU A 109 -17.47 -18.60 -17.14
C LEU A 109 -17.05 -18.16 -15.73
N VAL A 110 -17.27 -19.03 -14.73
CA VAL A 110 -16.86 -18.74 -13.33
C VAL A 110 -15.34 -18.65 -13.24
N PHE A 111 -14.61 -19.54 -13.89
CA PHE A 111 -13.16 -19.51 -13.96
C PHE A 111 -12.63 -18.19 -14.59
N GLU A 112 -13.23 -17.77 -15.69
CA GLU A 112 -12.86 -16.51 -16.36
C GLU A 112 -13.13 -15.30 -15.44
N VAL A 113 -14.24 -15.27 -14.72
CA VAL A 113 -14.57 -14.21 -13.75
C VAL A 113 -13.59 -14.21 -12.57
N GLN A 114 -13.19 -15.38 -12.07
CA GLN A 114 -12.20 -15.50 -11.00
C GLN A 114 -10.84 -14.92 -11.41
N LEU A 115 -10.35 -15.30 -12.60
CA LEU A 115 -9.10 -14.77 -13.14
C LEU A 115 -9.19 -13.27 -13.49
N ALA A 116 -10.33 -12.82 -14.02
CA ALA A 116 -10.57 -11.41 -14.27
C ALA A 116 -10.50 -10.57 -12.99
N LEU A 117 -11.03 -11.08 -11.86
CA LEU A 117 -10.94 -10.41 -10.56
C LEU A 117 -9.48 -10.31 -10.09
N VAL A 118 -8.69 -11.37 -10.25
CA VAL A 118 -7.25 -11.36 -9.94
C VAL A 118 -6.54 -10.31 -10.79
N LEU A 119 -6.82 -10.28 -12.10
CA LEU A 119 -6.24 -9.28 -13.01
C LEU A 119 -6.59 -7.85 -12.61
N VAL A 120 -7.85 -7.58 -12.25
CA VAL A 120 -8.28 -6.25 -11.80
C VAL A 120 -7.55 -5.85 -10.52
N ALA A 121 -7.38 -6.78 -9.58
CA ALA A 121 -6.64 -6.52 -8.34
C ALA A 121 -5.16 -6.20 -8.60
N LEU A 122 -4.51 -6.98 -9.47
CA LEU A 122 -3.12 -6.75 -9.86
C LEU A 122 -2.95 -5.47 -10.66
N ALA A 123 -3.83 -5.19 -11.64
CA ALA A 123 -3.79 -3.97 -12.45
C ALA A 123 -3.94 -2.72 -11.58
N ARG A 124 -4.84 -2.73 -10.61
CA ARG A 124 -4.98 -1.64 -9.64
C ARG A 124 -3.69 -1.44 -8.84
N GLY A 125 -3.08 -2.53 -8.34
CA GLY A 125 -1.81 -2.46 -7.63
C GLY A 125 -0.67 -1.91 -8.50
N LEU A 126 -0.61 -2.28 -9.78
CA LEU A 126 0.34 -1.73 -10.74
C LEU A 126 0.20 -0.22 -10.91
N LEU A 127 -1.02 0.28 -11.06
CA LEU A 127 -1.28 1.71 -11.18
C LEU A 127 -0.84 2.47 -9.91
N ASP A 128 -1.06 1.90 -8.74
CA ASP A 128 -0.61 2.47 -7.48
C ASP A 128 0.93 2.52 -7.39
N PHE A 129 1.66 1.49 -7.85
CA PHE A 129 3.13 1.50 -7.92
C PHE A 129 3.66 2.53 -8.93
N ILE A 130 3.07 2.60 -10.13
CA ILE A 130 3.44 3.60 -11.15
C ILE A 130 3.24 5.00 -10.60
N TRP A 131 2.13 5.25 -9.90
CA TRP A 131 1.84 6.54 -9.30
C TRP A 131 2.81 6.88 -8.17
N SER A 132 3.18 5.89 -7.34
CA SER A 132 4.21 6.03 -6.32
C SER A 132 5.55 6.45 -6.92
N ILE A 133 6.02 5.75 -7.95
CA ILE A 133 7.27 6.05 -8.67
C ILE A 133 7.27 7.49 -9.19
N ARG A 134 6.19 7.93 -9.82
CA ARG A 134 6.08 9.32 -10.33
C ARG A 134 6.17 10.35 -9.21
N GLN A 135 5.47 10.14 -8.11
CA GLN A 135 5.49 11.06 -6.97
C GLN A 135 6.86 11.08 -6.27
N LEU A 136 7.55 9.93 -6.16
CA LEU A 136 8.91 9.87 -5.63
C LEU A 136 9.89 10.66 -6.51
N ASN A 137 9.76 10.59 -7.83
CA ASN A 137 10.56 11.41 -8.75
C ASN A 137 10.27 12.91 -8.58
N TYR A 138 9.02 13.31 -8.36
CA TYR A 138 8.70 14.71 -8.04
C TYR A 138 9.33 15.15 -6.71
N CYS A 139 9.34 14.27 -5.72
CA CYS A 139 9.99 14.54 -4.43
C CYS A 139 11.50 14.71 -4.59
N LEU A 140 12.16 13.83 -5.37
CA LEU A 140 13.60 13.95 -5.68
C LEU A 140 13.93 15.26 -6.40
N ALA A 141 13.14 15.63 -7.41
CA ALA A 141 13.34 16.89 -8.12
C ALA A 141 13.17 18.11 -7.19
N ALA A 142 12.15 18.09 -6.33
CA ALA A 142 11.93 19.16 -5.36
C ALA A 142 13.02 19.24 -4.30
N MET A 143 13.57 18.10 -3.86
CA MET A 143 14.72 18.05 -2.95
C MET A 143 15.97 18.65 -3.61
N GLY A 144 16.25 18.29 -4.87
CA GLY A 144 17.38 18.83 -5.63
C GLY A 144 17.26 20.33 -5.90
N ALA A 145 16.03 20.83 -6.09
CA ALA A 145 15.76 22.27 -6.30
C ALA A 145 15.74 23.09 -5.00
N THR A 146 15.78 22.45 -3.81
CA THR A 146 15.79 23.19 -2.54
C THR A 146 17.12 23.92 -2.36
N PRO A 147 17.14 25.26 -2.14
CA PRO A 147 18.39 26.04 -2.01
C PRO A 147 19.31 25.52 -0.90
N GLU A 148 20.62 25.71 -1.10
CA GLU A 148 21.64 25.43 -0.10
C GLU A 148 22.67 26.56 -0.12
N PRO A 149 22.88 27.35 0.99
CA PRO A 149 22.18 27.22 2.28
C PRO A 149 20.72 27.69 2.25
N LEU A 150 19.88 27.09 3.06
CA LEU A 150 18.47 27.49 3.24
C LEU A 150 18.34 28.30 4.55
N PRO A 151 17.77 29.52 4.52
CA PRO A 151 17.52 30.33 5.72
C PRO A 151 16.65 29.56 6.73
N GLU A 152 16.99 29.66 8.02
CA GLU A 152 16.35 28.88 9.07
C GLU A 152 14.84 29.11 9.14
N ALA A 153 14.39 30.34 8.96
CA ALA A 153 12.96 30.68 8.94
C ALA A 153 12.16 29.98 7.82
N GLN A 154 12.80 29.57 6.73
CA GLN A 154 12.16 28.93 5.60
C GLN A 154 12.16 27.40 5.69
N ARG A 155 13.06 26.79 6.49
CA ARG A 155 13.23 25.34 6.60
C ARG A 155 11.92 24.58 6.90
N PRO A 156 11.07 25.02 7.85
CA PRO A 156 9.82 24.33 8.12
C PRO A 156 8.86 24.33 6.92
N ALA A 157 8.77 25.41 6.17
CA ALA A 157 7.92 25.52 5.00
C ALA A 157 8.36 24.58 3.88
N TYR A 158 9.66 24.55 3.55
CA TYR A 158 10.21 23.60 2.56
C TYR A 158 10.03 22.15 3.01
N GLY A 159 10.34 21.82 4.28
CA GLY A 159 10.14 20.50 4.82
C GLY A 159 8.69 20.03 4.75
N ALA A 160 7.74 20.92 5.05
CA ALA A 160 6.31 20.60 4.96
C ALA A 160 5.84 20.34 3.52
N VAL A 161 6.36 21.11 2.53
CA VAL A 161 6.04 20.87 1.11
C VAL A 161 6.60 19.54 0.64
N LEU A 162 7.86 19.23 0.98
CA LEU A 162 8.49 17.96 0.63
C LEU A 162 7.78 16.77 1.28
N ALA A 163 7.35 16.90 2.53
CA ALA A 163 6.54 15.87 3.19
C ALA A 163 5.19 15.65 2.50
N ARG A 164 4.56 16.69 1.95
CA ARG A 164 3.32 16.57 1.15
C ARG A 164 3.53 15.86 -0.18
N LEU A 165 4.74 15.80 -0.72
CA LEU A 165 5.11 14.99 -1.87
C LEU A 165 5.42 13.55 -1.45
N LEU A 166 6.21 13.37 -0.39
CA LEU A 166 6.70 12.07 0.05
C LEU A 166 5.59 11.19 0.64
N ASN A 167 4.71 11.76 1.46
CA ASN A 167 3.67 10.98 2.15
C ASN A 167 2.69 10.29 1.20
N PRO A 168 2.09 10.97 0.19
CA PRO A 168 1.23 10.31 -0.78
C PRO A 168 2.00 9.31 -1.65
N ALA A 169 3.27 9.58 -1.98
CA ALA A 169 4.10 8.65 -2.75
C ALA A 169 4.23 7.29 -2.06
N LEU A 170 4.62 7.29 -0.78
CA LEU A 170 4.74 6.08 0.01
C LEU A 170 3.37 5.51 0.43
N GLY A 171 2.33 6.34 0.49
CA GLY A 171 0.95 5.90 0.60
C GLY A 171 0.51 5.06 -0.59
N SER A 172 0.79 5.52 -1.81
CA SER A 172 0.52 4.78 -3.05
C SER A 172 1.32 3.48 -3.12
N PHE A 173 2.60 3.48 -2.71
CA PHE A 173 3.38 2.26 -2.60
C PHE A 173 2.70 1.22 -1.69
N ASN A 174 2.28 1.63 -0.49
CA ASN A 174 1.59 0.77 0.45
C ASN A 174 0.24 0.27 -0.11
N SER A 175 -0.47 1.10 -0.89
CA SER A 175 -1.70 0.71 -1.60
C SER A 175 -1.42 -0.40 -2.62
N GLY A 176 -0.37 -0.26 -3.42
CA GLY A 176 0.07 -1.28 -4.38
C GLY A 176 0.40 -2.60 -3.69
N VAL A 177 1.14 -2.55 -2.56
CA VAL A 177 1.44 -3.76 -1.76
C VAL A 177 0.16 -4.41 -1.23
N ARG A 178 -0.83 -3.63 -0.78
CA ARG A 178 -2.14 -4.19 -0.38
C ARG A 178 -2.85 -4.89 -1.53
N GLY A 179 -2.67 -4.41 -2.75
CA GLY A 179 -3.18 -5.04 -3.97
C GLY A 179 -2.81 -6.52 -4.07
N TYR A 180 -1.60 -6.92 -3.66
CA TYR A 180 -1.18 -8.32 -3.64
C TYR A 180 -2.00 -9.18 -2.67
N TYR A 181 -2.31 -8.67 -1.48
CA TYR A 181 -3.14 -9.42 -0.52
C TYR A 181 -4.53 -9.69 -1.07
N PHE A 182 -5.12 -8.70 -1.73
CA PHE A 182 -6.43 -8.87 -2.37
C PHE A 182 -6.35 -9.72 -3.64
N ALA A 183 -5.28 -9.65 -4.43
CA ALA A 183 -5.07 -10.54 -5.57
C ALA A 183 -4.93 -12.01 -5.13
N LEU A 184 -4.18 -12.27 -4.04
CA LEU A 184 -4.06 -13.61 -3.46
C LEU A 184 -5.41 -14.10 -2.91
N ALA A 185 -6.17 -13.22 -2.24
CA ALA A 185 -7.51 -13.55 -1.79
C ALA A 185 -8.44 -13.88 -2.97
N ALA A 186 -8.39 -13.09 -4.06
CA ALA A 186 -9.15 -13.37 -5.28
C ALA A 186 -8.73 -14.69 -5.93
N ALA A 187 -7.43 -15.02 -5.96
CA ALA A 187 -6.95 -16.30 -6.47
C ALA A 187 -7.44 -17.49 -5.63
N ALA A 188 -7.63 -17.31 -4.32
CA ALA A 188 -8.19 -18.35 -3.46
C ALA A 188 -9.63 -18.74 -3.83
N TRP A 189 -10.33 -17.91 -4.64
CA TRP A 189 -11.65 -18.26 -5.16
C TRP A 189 -11.62 -19.49 -6.09
N LEU A 190 -10.51 -19.79 -6.73
CA LEU A 190 -10.33 -21.03 -7.50
C LEU A 190 -10.56 -22.29 -6.66
N PHE A 191 -10.29 -22.22 -5.36
CA PHE A 191 -10.51 -23.31 -4.40
C PHE A 191 -11.92 -23.30 -3.77
N GLY A 192 -12.80 -22.43 -4.28
CA GLY A 192 -14.19 -22.30 -3.88
C GLY A 192 -14.49 -21.06 -3.01
N PRO A 193 -15.79 -20.75 -2.84
CA PRO A 193 -16.24 -19.52 -2.18
C PRO A 193 -15.84 -19.43 -0.70
N TRP A 194 -15.77 -20.56 0.01
CA TRP A 194 -15.32 -20.59 1.40
C TRP A 194 -13.84 -20.19 1.54
N SER A 195 -12.98 -20.73 0.66
CA SER A 195 -11.55 -20.37 0.60
C SER A 195 -11.37 -18.89 0.27
N PHE A 196 -12.19 -18.36 -0.63
CA PHE A 196 -12.19 -16.95 -1.00
C PHE A 196 -12.54 -16.04 0.18
N MET A 197 -13.64 -16.36 0.91
CA MET A 197 -14.03 -15.60 2.10
C MET A 197 -12.96 -15.67 3.19
N ALA A 198 -12.45 -16.87 3.48
CA ALA A 198 -11.42 -17.08 4.49
C ALA A 198 -10.14 -16.31 4.14
N ALA A 199 -9.68 -16.35 2.89
CA ALA A 199 -8.51 -15.60 2.42
C ALA A 199 -8.74 -14.09 2.48
N THR A 200 -9.94 -13.61 2.13
CA THR A 200 -10.30 -12.19 2.22
C THR A 200 -10.28 -11.70 3.66
N LEU A 201 -10.93 -12.41 4.58
CA LEU A 201 -10.94 -12.06 6.00
C LEU A 201 -9.54 -12.17 6.62
N GLY A 202 -8.78 -13.21 6.22
CA GLY A 202 -7.38 -13.38 6.62
C GLY A 202 -6.48 -12.23 6.16
N ALA A 203 -6.64 -11.79 4.91
CA ALA A 203 -5.92 -10.63 4.38
C ALA A 203 -6.24 -9.35 5.17
N VAL A 204 -7.53 -9.08 5.43
CA VAL A 204 -7.96 -7.93 6.23
C VAL A 204 -7.41 -8.01 7.66
N GLY A 205 -7.53 -9.18 8.30
CA GLY A 205 -7.03 -9.41 9.66
C GLY A 205 -5.51 -9.21 9.76
N LEU A 206 -4.75 -9.76 8.80
CA LEU A 206 -3.29 -9.61 8.76
C LEU A 206 -2.87 -8.16 8.52
N LEU A 207 -3.52 -7.47 7.59
CA LEU A 207 -3.26 -6.05 7.31
C LEU A 207 -3.60 -5.19 8.53
N TYR A 208 -4.72 -5.45 9.22
CA TYR A 208 -5.10 -4.76 10.45
C TYR A 208 -4.07 -4.98 11.56
N TRP A 209 -3.66 -6.23 11.80
CA TRP A 209 -2.65 -6.56 12.81
C TRP A 209 -1.31 -5.87 12.52
N ARG A 210 -0.86 -5.88 11.25
CA ARG A 210 0.38 -5.19 10.84
C ARG A 210 0.35 -3.70 11.09
N GLN A 211 -0.79 -3.07 10.87
CA GLN A 211 -0.95 -1.63 11.03
C GLN A 211 -1.04 -1.18 12.50
N ARG A 212 -1.42 -2.09 13.40
CA ARG A 212 -1.76 -1.69 14.76
C ARG A 212 -0.95 -2.37 15.85
N SER A 213 -0.69 -3.64 15.74
CA SER A 213 -0.19 -4.48 16.84
C SER A 213 1.12 -5.18 16.51
N SER A 214 1.69 -4.97 15.32
CA SER A 214 2.99 -5.54 15.00
C SER A 214 4.10 -4.85 15.82
N PRO A 215 5.20 -5.56 16.12
CA PRO A 215 6.35 -4.96 16.81
C PRO A 215 6.85 -3.68 16.11
N ALA A 216 6.81 -3.66 14.76
CA ALA A 216 7.16 -2.48 13.98
C ALA A 216 6.19 -1.31 14.20
N ALA A 217 4.87 -1.58 14.30
CA ALA A 217 3.88 -0.53 14.56
C ALA A 217 4.07 0.09 15.94
N LEU A 218 4.37 -0.73 16.95
CA LEU A 218 4.64 -0.26 18.31
C LEU A 218 5.92 0.59 18.36
N ALA A 219 7.02 0.12 17.76
CA ALA A 219 8.28 0.86 17.72
C ALA A 219 8.15 2.21 16.98
N VAL A 220 7.39 2.24 15.87
CA VAL A 220 7.11 3.48 15.13
C VAL A 220 6.27 4.46 15.97
N HIS A 221 5.31 3.96 16.72
CA HIS A 221 4.52 4.77 17.64
C HIS A 221 5.37 5.38 18.75
N ASP A 222 6.25 4.59 19.37
CA ASP A 222 7.18 5.06 20.39
C ASP A 222 8.16 6.11 19.81
N PHE A 223 8.69 5.89 18.61
CA PHE A 223 9.55 6.84 17.93
C PHE A 223 8.84 8.17 17.65
N ARG A 224 7.57 8.11 17.20
CA ARG A 224 6.74 9.31 17.05
C ARG A 224 6.63 10.10 18.36
N ARG A 225 6.37 9.42 19.50
CA ARG A 225 6.29 10.07 20.82
C ARG A 225 7.58 10.77 21.20
N LEU A 226 8.74 10.16 20.90
CA LEU A 226 10.03 10.78 21.14
C LEU A 226 10.21 12.05 20.30
N LEU A 227 9.79 12.02 19.02
CA LEU A 227 9.83 13.21 18.16
C LEU A 227 8.93 14.34 18.68
N GLU A 228 7.74 14.01 19.16
CA GLU A 228 6.80 15.00 19.73
C GLU A 228 7.33 15.60 21.05
N ALA A 229 8.01 14.81 21.87
CA ALA A 229 8.63 15.27 23.13
C ALA A 229 9.85 16.17 22.92
N THR A 230 10.59 16.00 21.80
CA THR A 230 11.77 16.80 21.45
C THR A 230 11.46 18.01 20.57
N GLY A 231 10.24 18.12 20.07
CA GLY A 231 9.75 19.26 19.29
C GLY A 231 9.58 20.52 20.16
N PRO A 232 9.62 21.75 19.61
CA PRO A 232 9.27 22.95 20.36
C PRO A 232 7.84 22.80 20.92
N ALA A 233 7.67 23.14 22.20
CA ALA A 233 6.38 23.12 22.85
C ALA A 233 5.35 23.93 22.03
N PRO A 234 4.11 23.48 21.89
CA PRO A 234 3.08 24.26 21.20
C PRO A 234 2.97 25.62 21.89
N PRO A 235 2.76 26.73 21.14
CA PRO A 235 2.60 28.03 21.73
C PRO A 235 1.46 27.96 22.76
N SER A 236 1.78 28.37 24.00
CA SER A 236 0.78 28.49 25.07
C SER A 236 -0.37 29.35 24.55
N SER A 237 -1.59 28.81 24.57
CA SER A 237 -2.79 29.58 24.27
C SER A 237 -2.81 30.85 25.12
N PRO A 238 -3.00 32.05 24.54
CA PRO A 238 -3.14 33.25 25.34
C PRO A 238 -4.37 33.09 26.24
N SER A 239 -4.13 33.32 27.55
CA SER A 239 -5.15 33.38 28.59
C SER A 239 -6.11 34.52 28.38
#